data_2081eedf047b3edf3a1d78c7f8f51ea7
#
_entry.id   2081eedf047b3edf3a1d78c7f8f51ea7
#
_cell.length_a   1.000
_cell.length_b   1.000
_cell.length_c   1.000
_cell.angle_alpha   90.00
_cell.angle_beta   90.00
_cell.angle_gamma   90.00
#
_symmetry.space_group_name_H-M   'P 1'
#
loop_
_entity.id
_entity.type
_entity.pdbx_description
1 polymer ?
#
loop_
_entity_poly.entity_id
_entity_poly.type
_entity_poly.pdbx_seq_one_letter_code
_entity_poly.pdbx_strand_id
1 'polypeptide(L)'
;MKKTLTTIRRSSIARRLIISFMLILIVPITVLSVSAYQSAVASLDIQMTQSAKENVQILDHIIDDKISTTEKSLAFFSDWATADKFKDKKKTEMKQEFKQFIQMNDNVAAVFSSSKDGEFTRYPYADMPSDFNALERDWYKEAMANKGKTIVTEPYESISSGKMVVTIARQTEDGSGVVAIDMKIDDLVTTAKGINIGKEGYAFILSPNKKVIAYSGEKAGTELKGDWVDKLYKNKSGDFEYTYQGKEKKMAFATSETTGWKISGTMYTDEIREAASKVLTMASIVLAIAIGAGITAIYFVIRSITKPLRRIVASAEKISEGDLTETIEINSKDELGVLSQSFNHMAHSLRSLIHGIKDSVEHVASSSEELTASADQTSRATEHITMAIEQFSNGTESQSDKIETTTEQINEMNDGLAELARAAAVITETSADSTEVSSEGETLVQKTAGQMNTID
;
A
#
# COMPACT_ATOMS: atom_id res chain seq x y z
N MET A 1 -2.57 -33.09 -64.15
CA MET A 1 -2.11 -31.94 -63.43
C MET A 1 -3.15 -31.54 -62.40
N LYS A 2 -2.95 -31.88 -61.12
CA LYS A 2 -3.85 -31.50 -60.01
C LYS A 2 -3.55 -30.05 -59.62
N LYS A 3 -4.51 -29.15 -59.85
CA LYS A 3 -4.48 -27.79 -59.30
C LYS A 3 -4.82 -27.87 -57.80
N THR A 4 -3.85 -27.70 -56.96
CA THR A 4 -4.00 -27.46 -55.51
C THR A 4 -4.57 -26.06 -55.33
N LEU A 5 -5.89 -25.95 -55.15
CA LEU A 5 -6.54 -24.73 -54.70
C LEU A 5 -6.20 -24.51 -53.22
N THR A 6 -5.22 -23.70 -52.96
CA THR A 6 -5.00 -23.11 -51.65
C THR A 6 -6.20 -22.21 -51.31
N THR A 7 -7.12 -22.74 -50.52
CA THR A 7 -8.21 -21.99 -49.92
C THR A 7 -7.63 -20.95 -48.97
N ILE A 8 -7.33 -19.78 -49.46
CA ILE A 8 -7.06 -18.60 -48.61
C ILE A 8 -8.35 -18.38 -47.81
N ARG A 9 -8.32 -18.75 -46.56
CA ARG A 9 -9.40 -18.55 -45.59
C ARG A 9 -9.63 -17.05 -45.45
N ARG A 10 -10.42 -16.45 -46.33
CA ARG A 10 -10.81 -15.03 -46.30
C ARG A 10 -11.47 -14.78 -44.95
N SER A 11 -10.77 -14.09 -44.06
CA SER A 11 -11.33 -13.69 -42.75
C SER A 11 -12.53 -12.78 -43.02
N SER A 12 -13.71 -13.19 -42.59
CA SER A 12 -14.92 -12.39 -42.69
C SER A 12 -14.69 -11.01 -42.08
N ILE A 13 -15.22 -9.95 -42.69
CA ILE A 13 -15.24 -8.58 -42.19
C ILE A 13 -15.69 -8.55 -40.73
N ALA A 14 -16.71 -9.34 -40.38
CA ALA A 14 -17.17 -9.52 -39.00
C ALA A 14 -16.04 -9.96 -38.06
N ARG A 15 -15.22 -10.94 -38.47
CA ARG A 15 -14.12 -11.43 -37.62
C ARG A 15 -13.03 -10.38 -37.43
N ARG A 16 -12.73 -9.61 -38.46
CA ARG A 16 -11.74 -8.51 -38.34
C ARG A 16 -12.27 -7.41 -37.45
N LEU A 17 -13.52 -7.01 -37.58
CA LEU A 17 -14.18 -6.05 -36.73
C LEU A 17 -14.20 -6.50 -35.25
N ILE A 18 -14.62 -7.75 -35.01
CA ILE A 18 -14.63 -8.32 -33.66
C ILE A 18 -13.24 -8.26 -33.00
N ILE A 19 -12.21 -8.73 -33.72
CA ILE A 19 -10.84 -8.74 -33.22
C ILE A 19 -10.34 -7.31 -32.97
N SER A 20 -10.57 -6.39 -33.89
CA SER A 20 -10.13 -5.00 -33.75
C SER A 20 -10.83 -4.30 -32.57
N PHE A 21 -12.15 -4.43 -32.45
CA PHE A 21 -12.90 -3.86 -31.34
C PHE A 21 -12.48 -4.46 -30.00
N MET A 22 -12.30 -5.78 -29.93
CA MET A 22 -11.83 -6.44 -28.71
C MET A 22 -10.41 -6.00 -28.34
N LEU A 23 -9.50 -5.88 -29.30
CA LEU A 23 -8.14 -5.39 -29.03
C LEU A 23 -8.15 -3.94 -28.54
N ILE A 24 -8.88 -3.06 -29.21
CA ILE A 24 -8.98 -1.64 -28.82
C ILE A 24 -9.56 -1.47 -27.42
N LEU A 25 -10.43 -2.40 -26.99
CA LEU A 25 -11.11 -2.30 -25.71
C LEU A 25 -10.33 -2.98 -24.59
N ILE A 26 -9.79 -4.18 -24.82
CA ILE A 26 -9.13 -4.98 -23.79
C ILE A 26 -7.71 -4.46 -23.51
N VAL A 27 -6.92 -4.15 -24.56
CA VAL A 27 -5.51 -3.79 -24.38
C VAL A 27 -5.32 -2.53 -23.53
N PRO A 28 -5.99 -1.39 -23.82
CA PRO A 28 -5.83 -0.20 -23.01
C PRO A 28 -6.30 -0.40 -21.56
N ILE A 29 -7.44 -1.08 -21.34
CA ILE A 29 -7.94 -1.33 -19.99
C ILE A 29 -6.98 -2.21 -19.21
N THR A 30 -6.42 -3.25 -19.84
CA THR A 30 -5.44 -4.12 -19.19
C THR A 30 -4.16 -3.35 -18.83
N VAL A 31 -3.64 -2.57 -19.75
CA VAL A 31 -2.44 -1.74 -19.51
C VAL A 31 -2.69 -0.75 -18.37
N LEU A 32 -3.82 -0.06 -18.38
CA LEU A 32 -4.20 0.88 -17.32
C LEU A 32 -4.37 0.18 -15.97
N SER A 33 -5.01 -1.00 -15.96
CA SER A 33 -5.21 -1.78 -14.73
C SER A 33 -3.88 -2.21 -14.11
N VAL A 34 -2.95 -2.69 -14.93
CA VAL A 34 -1.60 -3.06 -14.47
C VAL A 34 -0.84 -1.83 -13.98
N SER A 35 -0.87 -0.73 -14.72
CA SER A 35 -0.20 0.51 -14.34
C SER A 35 -0.78 1.09 -13.05
N ALA A 36 -2.11 1.11 -12.91
CA ALA A 36 -2.78 1.57 -11.69
C ALA A 36 -2.44 0.70 -10.48
N TYR A 37 -2.38 -0.63 -10.67
CA TYR A 37 -1.96 -1.54 -9.60
C TYR A 37 -0.51 -1.29 -9.17
N GLN A 38 0.42 -1.19 -10.12
CA GLN A 38 1.83 -0.91 -9.81
C GLN A 38 1.99 0.44 -9.11
N SER A 39 1.27 1.45 -9.56
CA SER A 39 1.27 2.77 -8.93
C SER A 39 0.69 2.73 -7.51
N ALA A 40 -0.38 1.97 -7.29
CA ALA A 40 -0.96 1.78 -5.97
C ALA A 40 0.00 1.05 -5.02
N VAL A 41 0.66 -0.02 -5.48
CA VAL A 41 1.67 -0.74 -4.68
C VAL A 41 2.81 0.21 -4.31
N ALA A 42 3.38 0.95 -5.27
CA ALA A 42 4.47 1.88 -5.01
C ALA A 42 4.07 3.00 -4.03
N SER A 43 2.88 3.57 -4.21
CA SER A 43 2.38 4.64 -3.32
C SER A 43 2.12 4.13 -1.90
N LEU A 44 1.54 2.94 -1.77
CA LEU A 44 1.30 2.31 -0.47
C LEU A 44 2.61 1.93 0.22
N ASP A 45 3.59 1.42 -0.53
CA ASP A 45 4.91 1.10 0.02
C ASP A 45 5.59 2.34 0.61
N ILE A 46 5.60 3.44 -0.14
CA ILE A 46 6.15 4.72 0.34
C ILE A 46 5.40 5.20 1.58
N GLN A 47 4.07 5.21 1.54
CA GLN A 47 3.24 5.70 2.64
C GLN A 47 3.40 4.85 3.90
N MET A 48 3.37 3.52 3.78
CA MET A 48 3.54 2.61 4.91
C MET A 48 4.95 2.68 5.49
N THR A 49 5.97 2.79 4.63
CA THR A 49 7.36 2.98 5.07
C THR A 49 7.53 4.29 5.83
N GLN A 50 6.94 5.37 5.33
CA GLN A 50 6.99 6.66 6.00
C GLN A 50 6.26 6.63 7.35
N SER A 51 5.07 6.04 7.40
CA SER A 51 4.34 5.84 8.66
C SER A 51 5.12 4.96 9.66
N ALA A 52 5.80 3.93 9.18
CA ALA A 52 6.66 3.11 10.03
C ALA A 52 7.83 3.91 10.62
N LYS A 53 8.46 4.77 9.82
CA LYS A 53 9.52 5.68 10.30
C LYS A 53 9.02 6.64 11.37
N GLU A 54 7.86 7.25 11.14
CA GLU A 54 7.23 8.16 12.10
C GLU A 54 6.88 7.45 13.42
N ASN A 55 6.32 6.25 13.34
CA ASN A 55 6.03 5.44 14.52
C ASN A 55 7.28 5.01 15.27
N VAL A 56 8.36 4.69 14.57
CA VAL A 56 9.68 4.42 15.18
C VAL A 56 10.20 5.67 15.89
N GLN A 57 10.08 6.84 15.31
CA GLN A 57 10.48 8.10 15.95
C GLN A 57 9.63 8.42 17.18
N ILE A 58 8.31 8.19 17.11
CA ILE A 58 7.42 8.35 18.27
C ILE A 58 7.86 7.42 19.40
N LEU A 59 8.14 6.15 19.08
CA LEU A 59 8.63 5.20 20.07
C LEU A 59 9.99 5.62 20.65
N ASP A 60 10.91 6.10 19.81
CA ASP A 60 12.20 6.62 20.24
C ASP A 60 12.02 7.78 21.24
N HIS A 61 11.17 8.75 20.92
CA HIS A 61 10.88 9.86 21.81
C HIS A 61 10.25 9.43 23.14
N ILE A 62 9.32 8.47 23.11
CA ILE A 62 8.72 7.94 24.34
C ILE A 62 9.79 7.26 25.21
N ILE A 63 10.67 6.48 24.61
CA ILE A 63 11.76 5.79 25.30
C ILE A 63 12.74 6.82 25.86
N ASP A 64 13.13 7.77 25.03
CA ASP A 64 14.08 8.82 25.40
C ASP A 64 13.56 9.67 26.55
N ASP A 65 12.28 10.04 26.54
CA ASP A 65 11.65 10.77 27.66
C ASP A 65 11.62 9.94 28.95
N LYS A 66 11.33 8.64 28.88
CA LYS A 66 11.36 7.73 30.02
C LYS A 66 12.78 7.63 30.60
N ILE A 67 13.78 7.46 29.75
CA ILE A 67 15.19 7.36 30.15
C ILE A 67 15.65 8.70 30.72
N SER A 68 15.44 9.81 30.03
CA SER A 68 15.83 11.15 30.44
C SER A 68 15.20 11.55 31.78
N THR A 69 13.93 11.22 32.00
CA THR A 69 13.25 11.45 33.28
C THR A 69 13.90 10.66 34.39
N THR A 70 14.26 9.40 34.12
CA THR A 70 14.95 8.55 35.07
C THR A 70 16.39 9.05 35.36
N GLU A 71 17.10 9.52 34.33
CA GLU A 71 18.41 10.13 34.43
C GLU A 71 18.40 11.39 35.33
N LYS A 72 17.40 12.27 35.15
CA LYS A 72 17.22 13.45 35.99
C LYS A 72 17.00 13.08 37.46
N SER A 73 16.20 12.06 37.70
CA SER A 73 15.95 11.55 39.04
C SER A 73 17.19 10.91 39.64
N LEU A 74 17.93 10.18 38.81
CA LEU A 74 19.19 9.58 39.23
C LEU A 74 20.28 10.62 39.53
N ALA A 75 20.34 11.71 38.74
CA ALA A 75 21.22 12.83 39.01
C ALA A 75 20.92 13.44 40.40
N PHE A 76 19.65 13.68 40.71
CA PHE A 76 19.24 14.13 42.03
C PHE A 76 19.71 13.17 43.13
N PHE A 77 19.51 11.87 42.96
CA PHE A 77 20.00 10.89 43.94
C PHE A 77 21.52 10.84 44.02
N SER A 78 22.21 11.02 42.91
CA SER A 78 23.66 11.01 42.86
C SER A 78 24.28 12.18 43.61
N ASP A 79 23.64 13.35 43.59
CA ASP A 79 24.05 14.52 44.34
C ASP A 79 23.72 14.39 45.84
N TRP A 80 22.58 13.78 46.13
CA TRP A 80 22.09 13.59 47.49
C TRP A 80 22.80 12.46 48.25
N ALA A 81 23.18 11.36 47.56
CA ALA A 81 23.81 10.17 48.15
C ALA A 81 25.33 10.36 48.35
N THR A 82 25.69 11.15 49.35
CA THR A 82 27.09 11.35 49.75
C THR A 82 27.61 10.21 50.60
N ALA A 83 28.91 10.17 50.85
CA ALA A 83 29.58 9.17 51.70
C ALA A 83 28.93 8.99 53.09
N ASP A 84 28.36 10.06 53.65
CA ASP A 84 27.68 10.03 54.94
C ASP A 84 26.34 9.26 54.88
N LYS A 85 25.65 9.26 53.73
CA LYS A 85 24.37 8.55 53.53
C LYS A 85 24.55 7.03 53.48
N PHE A 86 25.70 6.54 53.14
CA PHE A 86 25.99 5.10 53.10
C PHE A 86 26.21 4.50 54.50
N LYS A 87 26.40 5.34 55.55
CA LYS A 87 26.55 4.85 56.91
C LYS A 87 25.26 4.25 57.47
N ASP A 88 25.38 3.23 58.29
CA ASP A 88 24.24 2.45 58.83
C ASP A 88 23.10 3.30 59.39
N LYS A 89 23.44 4.35 60.14
CA LYS A 89 22.45 5.25 60.75
C LYS A 89 21.56 5.98 59.74
N LYS A 90 22.01 6.16 58.49
CA LYS A 90 21.29 6.88 57.42
C LYS A 90 20.74 5.98 56.31
N LYS A 91 21.05 4.70 56.34
CA LYS A 91 20.47 3.71 55.36
C LYS A 91 18.95 3.66 55.42
N THR A 92 18.34 3.88 56.57
CA THR A 92 16.88 3.93 56.72
C THR A 92 16.28 5.14 55.98
N GLU A 93 16.93 6.30 56.08
CA GLU A 93 16.54 7.50 55.32
C GLU A 93 16.63 7.22 53.80
N MET A 94 17.74 6.66 53.37
CA MET A 94 17.94 6.31 51.95
C MET A 94 16.88 5.33 51.45
N LYS A 95 16.52 4.30 52.20
CA LYS A 95 15.44 3.37 51.86
C LYS A 95 14.07 4.05 51.76
N GLN A 96 13.81 5.06 52.59
CA GLN A 96 12.56 5.81 52.60
C GLN A 96 12.44 6.69 51.35
N GLU A 97 13.49 7.36 50.93
CA GLU A 97 13.54 8.14 49.70
C GLU A 97 13.37 7.24 48.48
N PHE A 98 14.06 6.10 48.42
CA PHE A 98 13.90 5.12 47.36
C PHE A 98 12.46 4.58 47.29
N LYS A 99 11.84 4.35 48.48
CA LYS A 99 10.42 3.92 48.54
C LYS A 99 9.47 4.96 47.96
N GLN A 100 9.63 6.23 48.32
CA GLN A 100 8.80 7.32 47.84
C GLN A 100 8.97 7.45 46.33
N PHE A 101 10.18 7.38 45.81
CA PHE A 101 10.45 7.45 44.41
C PHE A 101 9.75 6.31 43.62
N ILE A 102 9.85 5.07 44.08
CA ILE A 102 9.24 3.93 43.43
C ILE A 102 7.69 4.01 43.46
N GLN A 103 7.13 4.54 44.55
CA GLN A 103 5.67 4.75 44.64
C GLN A 103 5.14 5.78 43.64
N MET A 104 6.01 6.67 43.17
CA MET A 104 5.69 7.69 42.18
C MET A 104 6.02 7.26 40.74
N ASN A 105 6.72 6.13 40.54
CA ASN A 105 7.26 5.70 39.27
C ASN A 105 6.99 4.20 39.02
N ASP A 106 5.86 3.89 38.41
CA ASP A 106 5.41 2.51 38.20
C ASP A 106 6.34 1.71 37.27
N ASN A 107 7.11 2.38 36.40
CA ASN A 107 8.11 1.80 35.50
C ASN A 107 9.38 1.34 36.18
N VAL A 108 9.59 1.73 37.45
CA VAL A 108 10.78 1.37 38.24
C VAL A 108 10.56 0.07 38.99
N ALA A 109 11.52 -0.84 38.90
CA ALA A 109 11.51 -2.11 39.60
C ALA A 109 12.20 -2.02 40.95
N ALA A 110 13.33 -1.30 40.99
CA ALA A 110 14.11 -1.10 42.19
C ALA A 110 14.96 0.15 42.08
N VAL A 111 15.28 0.76 43.24
CA VAL A 111 16.34 1.74 43.39
C VAL A 111 17.35 1.22 44.39
N PHE A 112 18.59 1.33 44.08
CA PHE A 112 19.64 0.81 44.94
C PHE A 112 20.93 1.64 44.79
N SER A 113 21.78 1.47 45.75
CA SER A 113 23.10 2.14 45.78
C SER A 113 24.14 1.23 46.43
N SER A 114 25.38 1.43 46.03
CA SER A 114 26.51 0.78 46.68
C SER A 114 27.62 1.80 46.90
N SER A 115 28.20 1.83 48.11
CA SER A 115 29.41 2.57 48.37
C SER A 115 30.65 1.89 47.76
N LYS A 116 31.78 2.58 47.75
CA LYS A 116 33.10 2.00 47.41
C LYS A 116 33.53 0.86 48.32
N ASP A 117 33.03 0.85 49.56
CA ASP A 117 33.34 -0.18 50.56
C ASP A 117 32.40 -1.38 50.47
N GLY A 118 31.46 -1.40 49.48
CA GLY A 118 30.53 -2.48 49.27
C GLY A 118 29.20 -2.40 50.05
N GLU A 119 29.00 -1.29 50.82
CA GLU A 119 27.75 -1.08 51.54
C GLU A 119 26.57 -0.91 50.58
N PHE A 120 25.74 -1.91 50.52
CA PHE A 120 24.59 -1.99 49.56
C PHE A 120 23.27 -1.61 50.25
N THR A 121 22.52 -0.77 49.63
CA THR A 121 21.17 -0.38 50.06
C THR A 121 20.22 -0.44 48.88
N ARG A 122 19.04 -1.02 49.07
CA ARG A 122 18.02 -1.10 47.99
C ARG A 122 16.61 -1.02 48.57
N TYR A 123 15.70 -0.59 47.68
CA TYR A 123 14.25 -0.72 47.83
C TYR A 123 13.62 -1.14 46.52
N PRO A 124 12.64 -2.04 46.48
CA PRO A 124 12.12 -2.86 47.60
C PRO A 124 13.18 -3.80 48.15
N TYR A 125 13.00 -4.17 49.39
CA TYR A 125 13.90 -5.15 50.04
C TYR A 125 13.84 -6.49 49.26
N ALA A 126 14.97 -7.12 49.11
CA ALA A 126 15.08 -8.49 48.62
C ALA A 126 16.28 -9.16 49.27
N ASP A 127 16.15 -10.44 49.55
CA ASP A 127 17.26 -11.26 49.99
C ASP A 127 18.25 -11.43 48.84
N MET A 128 19.47 -10.99 49.05
CA MET A 128 20.54 -11.15 48.08
C MET A 128 21.30 -12.44 48.37
N PRO A 129 21.79 -13.16 47.35
CA PRO A 129 22.65 -14.32 47.53
C PRO A 129 23.83 -13.98 48.40
N SER A 130 24.33 -14.95 49.18
CA SER A 130 25.45 -14.72 50.12
C SER A 130 26.77 -14.32 49.45
N ASP A 131 26.90 -14.64 48.16
CA ASP A 131 28.02 -14.30 47.29
C ASP A 131 27.81 -13.01 46.50
N PHE A 132 26.67 -12.31 46.71
CA PHE A 132 26.40 -11.07 46.01
C PHE A 132 27.41 -9.99 46.37
N ASN A 133 28.11 -9.49 45.36
CA ASN A 133 29.02 -8.36 45.43
C ASN A 133 28.58 -7.26 44.46
N ALA A 134 28.09 -6.13 44.99
CA ALA A 134 27.66 -5.00 44.20
C ALA A 134 28.79 -4.38 43.35
N LEU A 135 30.03 -4.40 43.87
CA LEU A 135 31.20 -3.82 43.21
C LEU A 135 31.62 -4.56 41.93
N GLU A 136 31.21 -5.84 41.81
CA GLU A 136 31.50 -6.68 40.66
C GLU A 136 30.45 -6.56 39.54
N ARG A 137 29.34 -5.91 39.80
CA ARG A 137 28.23 -5.78 38.86
C ARG A 137 28.55 -4.76 37.78
N ASP A 138 28.07 -5.03 36.54
CA ASP A 138 28.31 -4.17 35.37
C ASP A 138 27.85 -2.74 35.62
N TRP A 139 26.65 -2.57 36.17
CA TRP A 139 26.11 -1.24 36.50
C TRP A 139 27.02 -0.42 37.41
N TYR A 140 27.72 -1.09 38.37
CA TYR A 140 28.64 -0.42 39.27
C TYR A 140 29.96 -0.07 38.58
N LYS A 141 30.55 -1.07 37.90
CA LYS A 141 31.84 -0.90 37.21
C LYS A 141 31.77 0.17 36.12
N GLU A 142 30.71 0.10 35.30
CA GLU A 142 30.50 1.05 34.21
C GLU A 142 30.24 2.47 34.72
N ALA A 143 29.40 2.65 35.76
CA ALA A 143 29.15 3.95 36.35
C ALA A 143 30.41 4.55 36.99
N MET A 144 31.20 3.74 37.66
CA MET A 144 32.48 4.18 38.23
C MET A 144 33.52 4.55 37.18
N ALA A 145 33.53 3.86 36.05
CA ALA A 145 34.42 4.16 34.93
C ALA A 145 34.01 5.42 34.16
N ASN A 146 32.72 5.83 34.22
CA ASN A 146 32.16 6.96 33.49
C ASN A 146 31.73 8.09 34.40
N LYS A 147 32.68 8.63 35.17
CA LYS A 147 32.43 9.71 36.13
C LYS A 147 31.59 10.85 35.55
N GLY A 148 30.56 11.26 36.30
CA GLY A 148 29.67 12.36 35.93
C GLY A 148 28.67 12.05 34.80
N LYS A 149 28.72 10.86 34.21
CA LYS A 149 27.79 10.41 33.20
C LYS A 149 26.85 9.34 33.74
N THR A 150 25.65 9.34 33.24
CA THR A 150 24.70 8.24 33.44
C THR A 150 25.02 7.14 32.44
N ILE A 151 24.95 5.89 32.87
CA ILE A 151 25.07 4.71 31.99
C ILE A 151 23.76 3.93 31.98
N VAL A 152 23.52 3.23 30.91
CA VAL A 152 22.40 2.32 30.74
C VAL A 152 22.96 0.95 30.41
N THR A 153 22.69 -0.04 31.25
CA THR A 153 23.22 -1.40 31.05
C THR A 153 22.53 -2.16 29.93
N GLU A 154 23.17 -3.23 29.48
CA GLU A 154 22.49 -4.28 28.73
C GLU A 154 21.34 -4.89 29.55
N PRO A 155 20.30 -5.42 28.88
CA PRO A 155 19.23 -6.12 29.59
C PRO A 155 19.74 -7.38 30.28
N TYR A 156 19.37 -7.54 31.55
CA TYR A 156 19.75 -8.70 32.34
C TYR A 156 18.65 -9.10 33.33
N GLU A 157 18.69 -10.34 33.80
CA GLU A 157 17.79 -10.81 34.83
C GLU A 157 18.22 -10.30 36.22
N SER A 158 17.34 -9.54 36.86
CA SER A 158 17.59 -9.01 38.18
C SER A 158 17.64 -10.16 39.20
N ILE A 159 18.77 -10.31 39.88
CA ILE A 159 19.00 -11.36 40.89
C ILE A 159 17.93 -11.33 41.96
N SER A 160 17.40 -10.18 42.27
CA SER A 160 16.47 -9.99 43.38
C SER A 160 14.99 -10.28 43.01
N SER A 161 14.61 -10.12 41.77
CA SER A 161 13.22 -10.24 41.32
C SER A 161 12.99 -11.35 40.30
N GLY A 162 14.08 -11.89 39.72
CA GLY A 162 14.00 -12.80 38.57
C GLY A 162 13.37 -12.18 37.30
N LYS A 163 13.21 -10.86 37.30
CA LYS A 163 12.64 -10.13 36.15
C LYS A 163 13.72 -9.51 35.32
N MET A 164 13.47 -9.38 34.04
CA MET A 164 14.36 -8.68 33.12
C MET A 164 14.26 -7.17 33.37
N VAL A 165 15.42 -6.54 33.48
CA VAL A 165 15.58 -5.11 33.73
C VAL A 165 16.72 -4.52 32.88
N VAL A 166 16.66 -3.23 32.66
CA VAL A 166 17.81 -2.41 32.32
C VAL A 166 18.09 -1.48 33.47
N THR A 167 19.36 -1.33 33.83
CA THR A 167 19.74 -0.48 34.95
C THR A 167 20.32 0.82 34.43
N ILE A 168 19.80 1.91 34.94
CA ILE A 168 20.37 3.24 34.76
C ILE A 168 21.16 3.57 36.00
N ALA A 169 22.45 3.82 35.84
CA ALA A 169 23.34 4.04 37.00
C ALA A 169 24.23 5.27 36.80
N ARG A 170 24.59 5.88 37.93
CA ARG A 170 25.46 7.05 37.95
C ARG A 170 26.31 7.03 39.22
N GLN A 171 27.56 7.42 39.07
CA GLN A 171 28.44 7.65 40.20
C GLN A 171 27.92 8.81 41.02
N THR A 172 27.99 8.74 42.38
CA THR A 172 27.68 9.87 43.24
C THR A 172 28.63 11.04 42.98
N GLU A 173 28.15 12.28 43.18
CA GLU A 173 28.92 13.47 42.84
C GLU A 173 30.24 13.52 43.63
N ASP A 174 30.23 13.14 44.92
CA ASP A 174 31.43 13.04 45.77
C ASP A 174 32.30 11.81 45.44
N GLY A 175 31.85 10.96 44.50
CA GLY A 175 32.55 9.75 44.10
C GLY A 175 32.58 8.64 45.16
N SER A 176 31.75 8.70 46.21
CA SER A 176 31.73 7.72 47.30
C SER A 176 31.04 6.40 46.95
N GLY A 177 30.30 6.35 45.83
CA GLY A 177 29.59 5.17 45.42
C GLY A 177 28.86 5.34 44.09
N VAL A 178 27.86 4.51 43.88
CA VAL A 178 26.99 4.54 42.71
C VAL A 178 25.54 4.42 43.18
N VAL A 179 24.65 5.19 42.56
CA VAL A 179 23.20 5.00 42.66
C VAL A 179 22.68 4.46 41.34
N ALA A 180 21.71 3.57 41.41
CA ALA A 180 21.18 2.88 40.26
C ALA A 180 19.66 2.67 40.38
N ILE A 181 19.00 2.67 39.25
CA ILE A 181 17.56 2.45 39.08
C ILE A 181 17.36 1.33 38.09
N ASP A 182 16.71 0.25 38.52
CA ASP A 182 16.23 -0.80 37.65
C ASP A 182 14.93 -0.38 37.01
N MET A 183 14.92 -0.24 35.70
CA MET A 183 13.72 -0.02 34.89
C MET A 183 13.13 -1.36 34.43
N LYS A 184 11.83 -1.52 34.58
CA LYS A 184 11.13 -2.73 34.14
C LYS A 184 11.13 -2.83 32.62
N ILE A 185 11.67 -3.90 32.08
CA ILE A 185 11.56 -4.20 30.63
C ILE A 185 10.12 -4.42 30.20
N ASP A 186 9.27 -4.99 31.04
CA ASP A 186 7.84 -5.18 30.77
C ASP A 186 7.14 -3.87 30.39
N ASP A 187 7.53 -2.74 30.97
CA ASP A 187 7.01 -1.42 30.61
C ASP A 187 7.45 -1.00 29.21
N LEU A 188 8.70 -1.26 28.85
CA LEU A 188 9.21 -1.01 27.49
C LEU A 188 8.55 -1.92 26.46
N VAL A 189 8.33 -3.19 26.80
CA VAL A 189 7.60 -4.14 25.95
C VAL A 189 6.16 -3.68 25.74
N THR A 190 5.50 -3.21 26.79
CA THR A 190 4.12 -2.70 26.68
C THR A 190 4.07 -1.45 25.82
N THR A 191 5.02 -0.56 25.98
CA THR A 191 5.16 0.64 25.16
C THR A 191 5.37 0.29 23.69
N ALA A 192 6.30 -0.63 23.38
CA ALA A 192 6.56 -1.07 22.01
C ALA A 192 5.35 -1.78 21.37
N LYS A 193 4.62 -2.60 22.15
CA LYS A 193 3.37 -3.26 21.71
C LYS A 193 2.25 -2.28 21.41
N GLY A 194 2.24 -1.12 22.05
CA GLY A 194 1.26 -0.06 21.79
C GLY A 194 1.46 0.63 20.42
N ILE A 195 2.60 0.43 19.79
CA ILE A 195 2.92 1.00 18.49
C ILE A 195 2.51 0.04 17.37
N ASN A 196 1.52 0.41 16.61
CA ASN A 196 1.05 -0.36 15.47
C ASN A 196 1.80 0.03 14.20
N ILE A 197 2.41 -0.94 13.53
CA ILE A 197 3.09 -0.78 12.24
C ILE A 197 2.31 -1.57 11.19
N GLY A 198 1.59 -0.88 10.32
CA GLY A 198 0.65 -1.57 9.42
C GLY A 198 -0.53 -2.20 10.19
N LYS A 199 -0.99 -3.35 9.75
CA LYS A 199 -2.06 -4.12 10.43
C LYS A 199 -1.52 -5.17 11.39
N GLU A 200 -0.52 -5.94 10.96
CA GLU A 200 0.05 -7.08 11.67
C GLU A 200 1.50 -6.84 12.08
N GLY A 201 2.09 -5.73 11.62
CA GLY A 201 3.43 -5.35 11.97
C GLY A 201 3.56 -4.94 13.43
N TYR A 202 4.78 -4.85 13.90
CA TYR A 202 5.10 -4.59 15.31
C TYR A 202 6.40 -3.82 15.45
N ALA A 203 6.55 -3.16 16.58
CA ALA A 203 7.80 -2.53 16.98
C ALA A 203 8.60 -3.43 17.90
N PHE A 204 9.91 -3.25 17.91
CA PHE A 204 10.83 -3.93 18.82
C PHE A 204 12.07 -3.07 19.08
N ILE A 205 12.75 -3.36 20.19
CA ILE A 205 13.91 -2.61 20.68
C ILE A 205 15.04 -3.59 20.96
N LEU A 206 16.22 -3.31 20.42
CA LEU A 206 17.43 -4.07 20.66
C LEU A 206 18.51 -3.18 21.32
N SER A 207 19.32 -3.76 22.18
CA SER A 207 20.48 -3.11 22.77
C SER A 207 21.64 -2.96 21.75
N PRO A 208 22.68 -2.17 22.05
CA PRO A 208 23.86 -2.05 21.19
C PRO A 208 24.55 -3.40 20.91
N ASN A 209 24.45 -4.36 21.82
CA ASN A 209 25.00 -5.70 21.68
C ASN A 209 24.00 -6.72 21.12
N LYS A 210 23.00 -6.25 20.34
CA LYS A 210 22.00 -7.09 19.64
C LYS A 210 21.11 -7.92 20.58
N LYS A 211 21.03 -7.60 21.87
CA LYS A 211 20.14 -8.27 22.80
C LYS A 211 18.75 -7.65 22.75
N VAL A 212 17.75 -8.48 22.86
CA VAL A 212 16.34 -8.07 22.92
C VAL A 212 16.07 -7.29 24.21
N ILE A 213 15.59 -6.06 24.07
CA ILE A 213 15.02 -5.28 25.16
C ILE A 213 13.50 -5.46 25.17
N ALA A 214 12.87 -5.18 24.03
CA ALA A 214 11.43 -5.33 23.87
C ALA A 214 11.13 -5.95 22.50
N TYR A 215 10.61 -7.16 22.50
CA TYR A 215 10.18 -7.86 21.29
C TYR A 215 9.14 -8.92 21.66
N SER A 216 8.02 -8.96 20.94
CA SER A 216 6.96 -9.93 21.22
C SER A 216 7.29 -11.37 20.79
N GLY A 217 8.27 -11.56 19.91
CA GLY A 217 8.66 -12.87 19.38
C GLY A 217 9.77 -13.58 20.16
N GLU A 218 10.51 -12.85 21.02
CA GLU A 218 11.68 -13.40 21.72
C GLU A 218 11.76 -12.85 23.13
N LYS A 219 12.38 -13.61 24.03
CA LYS A 219 12.58 -13.20 25.41
C LYS A 219 13.62 -12.06 25.50
N ALA A 220 13.35 -11.12 26.40
CA ALA A 220 14.33 -10.06 26.72
C ALA A 220 15.66 -10.69 27.17
N GLY A 221 16.76 -10.06 26.78
CA GLY A 221 18.11 -10.57 27.02
C GLY A 221 18.64 -11.55 25.99
N THR A 222 17.78 -12.11 25.11
CA THR A 222 18.23 -13.01 24.03
C THR A 222 19.04 -12.23 23.00
N GLU A 223 20.20 -12.73 22.60
CA GLU A 223 21.01 -12.17 21.51
C GLU A 223 20.44 -12.61 20.16
N LEU A 224 20.06 -11.66 19.31
CA LEU A 224 19.59 -11.93 17.96
C LEU A 224 20.77 -12.01 16.97
N LYS A 225 20.69 -12.99 16.06
CA LYS A 225 21.68 -13.23 15.01
C LYS A 225 21.01 -13.34 13.66
N GLY A 226 21.73 -13.03 12.60
CA GLY A 226 21.28 -13.15 11.22
C GLY A 226 21.58 -11.90 10.38
N ASP A 227 21.55 -12.08 9.08
CA ASP A 227 21.92 -11.04 8.11
C ASP A 227 21.10 -9.75 8.26
N TRP A 228 19.83 -9.86 8.62
CA TRP A 228 18.97 -8.71 8.84
C TRP A 228 19.36 -7.91 10.10
N VAL A 229 19.84 -8.61 11.15
CA VAL A 229 20.38 -7.96 12.36
C VAL A 229 21.63 -7.19 11.98
N ASP A 230 22.53 -7.80 11.22
CA ASP A 230 23.76 -7.14 10.80
C ASP A 230 23.49 -5.92 9.91
N LYS A 231 22.48 -5.99 9.03
CA LYS A 231 22.02 -4.83 8.26
C LYS A 231 21.51 -3.69 9.16
N LEU A 232 20.74 -4.02 10.19
CA LEU A 232 20.18 -3.06 11.15
C LEU A 232 21.27 -2.24 11.84
N TYR A 233 22.42 -2.85 12.15
CA TYR A 233 23.51 -2.19 12.87
C TYR A 233 24.51 -1.46 11.96
N LYS A 234 24.39 -1.56 10.63
CA LYS A 234 25.27 -0.83 9.69
C LYS A 234 25.05 0.68 9.69
N ASN A 235 23.82 1.13 9.88
CA ASN A 235 23.42 2.53 9.78
C ASN A 235 22.72 2.99 11.07
N LYS A 236 22.74 4.29 11.35
CA LYS A 236 22.02 4.86 12.49
C LYS A 236 20.50 4.81 12.31
N SER A 237 20.00 5.04 11.12
CA SER A 237 18.58 5.00 10.79
C SER A 237 18.38 4.62 9.33
N GLY A 238 17.19 4.22 8.96
CA GLY A 238 16.84 3.87 7.58
C GLY A 238 15.68 2.91 7.50
N ASP A 239 15.55 2.32 6.33
CA ASP A 239 14.63 1.21 6.07
C ASP A 239 15.29 0.19 5.14
N PHE A 240 14.88 -1.06 5.24
CA PHE A 240 15.30 -2.14 4.34
C PHE A 240 14.32 -3.30 4.37
N GLU A 241 14.34 -4.07 3.27
CA GLU A 241 13.60 -5.32 3.17
C GLU A 241 14.44 -6.51 3.62
N TYR A 242 13.78 -7.49 4.24
CA TYR A 242 14.39 -8.71 4.72
C TYR A 242 13.37 -9.85 4.79
N THR A 243 13.88 -11.08 4.78
CA THR A 243 13.06 -12.27 4.98
C THR A 243 13.31 -12.83 6.38
N TYR A 244 12.24 -13.06 7.12
CA TYR A 244 12.32 -13.67 8.44
C TYR A 244 11.21 -14.70 8.60
N GLN A 245 11.59 -15.94 8.99
CA GLN A 245 10.67 -17.08 9.11
C GLN A 245 9.85 -17.34 7.83
N GLY A 246 10.47 -17.18 6.65
CA GLY A 246 9.82 -17.39 5.36
C GLY A 246 8.85 -16.30 4.91
N LYS A 247 8.72 -15.20 5.67
CA LYS A 247 7.88 -14.05 5.32
C LYS A 247 8.75 -12.87 4.89
N GLU A 248 8.36 -12.22 3.79
CA GLU A 248 8.95 -10.95 3.37
C GLU A 248 8.45 -9.82 4.26
N LYS A 249 9.39 -9.05 4.79
CA LYS A 249 9.11 -7.94 5.70
C LYS A 249 9.93 -6.73 5.30
N LYS A 250 9.41 -5.56 5.66
CA LYS A 250 10.11 -4.29 5.55
C LYS A 250 10.25 -3.69 6.94
N MET A 251 11.44 -3.20 7.24
CA MET A 251 11.77 -2.62 8.54
C MET A 251 12.12 -1.14 8.35
N ALA A 252 11.58 -0.30 9.23
CA ALA A 252 12.10 1.03 9.48
C ALA A 252 12.77 1.04 10.85
N PHE A 253 13.87 1.78 11.02
CA PHE A 253 14.60 1.79 12.27
C PHE A 253 15.31 3.12 12.52
N ALA A 254 15.53 3.39 13.79
CA ALA A 254 16.36 4.48 14.28
C ALA A 254 17.27 3.97 15.41
N THR A 255 18.34 4.72 15.67
CA THR A 255 19.20 4.49 16.83
C THR A 255 18.99 5.64 17.80
N SER A 256 18.53 5.34 19.00
CA SER A 256 18.41 6.33 20.07
C SER A 256 19.77 6.96 20.36
N GLU A 257 19.83 8.27 20.43
CA GLU A 257 21.05 9.01 20.73
C GLU A 257 21.45 8.87 22.20
N THR A 258 20.46 8.71 23.08
CA THR A 258 20.65 8.60 24.52
C THR A 258 21.17 7.23 24.94
N THR A 259 20.58 6.17 24.40
CA THR A 259 20.88 4.80 24.84
C THR A 259 21.71 3.99 23.85
N GLY A 260 21.80 4.44 22.61
CA GLY A 260 22.35 3.64 21.50
C GLY A 260 21.46 2.46 21.07
N TRP A 261 20.24 2.34 21.59
CA TRP A 261 19.32 1.27 21.27
C TRP A 261 18.81 1.36 19.84
N LYS A 262 18.63 0.22 19.22
CA LYS A 262 17.96 0.12 17.93
C LYS A 262 16.46 -0.01 18.15
N ILE A 263 15.74 1.03 17.78
CA ILE A 263 14.28 1.07 17.80
C ILE A 263 13.80 0.78 16.38
N SER A 264 13.01 -0.24 16.24
CA SER A 264 12.65 -0.79 14.93
C SER A 264 11.16 -1.06 14.85
N GLY A 265 10.61 -0.78 13.68
CA GLY A 265 9.24 -1.12 13.33
C GLY A 265 9.24 -1.96 12.06
N THR A 266 8.61 -3.14 12.11
CA THR A 266 8.53 -4.06 10.98
C THR A 266 7.09 -4.23 10.52
N MET A 267 6.91 -4.33 9.20
CA MET A 267 5.63 -4.62 8.56
C MET A 267 5.79 -5.76 7.58
N TYR A 268 4.69 -6.42 7.24
CA TYR A 268 4.67 -7.47 6.22
C TYR A 268 4.46 -6.86 4.84
N THR A 269 5.30 -7.23 3.87
CA THR A 269 5.19 -6.75 2.49
C THR A 269 3.87 -7.20 1.84
N ASP A 270 3.34 -8.34 2.28
CA ASP A 270 2.05 -8.84 1.80
C ASP A 270 0.87 -7.92 2.16
N GLU A 271 0.93 -7.16 3.24
CA GLU A 271 -0.09 -6.18 3.60
C GLU A 271 -0.25 -5.10 2.51
N ILE A 272 0.88 -4.69 1.92
CA ILE A 272 0.91 -3.72 0.83
C ILE A 272 0.21 -4.30 -0.39
N ARG A 273 0.55 -5.56 -0.74
CA ARG A 273 -0.05 -6.29 -1.86
C ARG A 273 -1.55 -6.52 -1.64
N GLU A 274 -1.96 -6.88 -0.43
CA GLU A 274 -3.35 -7.07 -0.06
C GLU A 274 -4.14 -5.76 -0.17
N ALA A 275 -3.61 -4.66 0.35
CA ALA A 275 -4.25 -3.35 0.25
C ALA A 275 -4.39 -2.90 -1.21
N ALA A 276 -3.36 -3.14 -2.05
CA ALA A 276 -3.37 -2.84 -3.47
C ALA A 276 -4.31 -3.77 -4.28
N SER A 277 -4.61 -4.98 -3.80
CA SER A 277 -5.47 -5.95 -4.49
C SER A 277 -6.89 -5.45 -4.73
N LYS A 278 -7.37 -4.53 -3.91
CA LYS A 278 -8.65 -3.84 -4.10
C LYS A 278 -8.71 -3.10 -5.44
N VAL A 279 -7.57 -2.57 -5.89
CA VAL A 279 -7.45 -1.91 -7.20
C VAL A 279 -7.66 -2.94 -8.32
N LEU A 280 -7.08 -4.15 -8.20
CA LEU A 280 -7.30 -5.23 -9.15
C LEU A 280 -8.75 -5.70 -9.19
N THR A 281 -9.41 -5.78 -8.04
CA THR A 281 -10.83 -6.15 -7.96
C THR A 281 -11.70 -5.13 -8.71
N MET A 282 -11.49 -3.84 -8.45
CA MET A 282 -12.21 -2.78 -9.16
C MET A 282 -11.90 -2.78 -10.66
N ALA A 283 -10.64 -2.95 -11.03
CA ALA A 283 -10.22 -3.07 -12.42
C ALA A 283 -10.87 -4.27 -13.13
N SER A 284 -10.99 -5.41 -12.44
CA SER A 284 -11.67 -6.62 -12.97
C SER A 284 -13.15 -6.39 -13.20
N ILE A 285 -13.83 -5.67 -12.33
CA ILE A 285 -15.23 -5.29 -12.49
C ILE A 285 -15.40 -4.37 -13.71
N VAL A 286 -14.56 -3.35 -13.82
CA VAL A 286 -14.57 -2.43 -14.97
C VAL A 286 -14.31 -3.19 -16.27
N LEU A 287 -13.35 -4.11 -16.29
CA LEU A 287 -13.03 -4.95 -17.43
C LEU A 287 -14.23 -5.84 -17.81
N ALA A 288 -14.89 -6.47 -16.85
CA ALA A 288 -16.07 -7.30 -17.10
C ALA A 288 -17.22 -6.49 -17.70
N ILE A 289 -17.49 -5.29 -17.18
CA ILE A 289 -18.50 -4.38 -17.74
C ILE A 289 -18.12 -3.94 -19.16
N ALA A 290 -16.86 -3.60 -19.38
CA ALA A 290 -16.38 -3.19 -20.70
C ALA A 290 -16.48 -4.33 -21.73
N ILE A 291 -16.14 -5.56 -21.35
CA ILE A 291 -16.31 -6.75 -22.20
C ILE A 291 -17.80 -6.96 -22.52
N GLY A 292 -18.69 -6.89 -21.53
CA GLY A 292 -20.13 -7.00 -21.72
C GLY A 292 -20.69 -5.95 -22.68
N ALA A 293 -20.28 -4.68 -22.50
CA ALA A 293 -20.63 -3.60 -23.39
C ALA A 293 -20.07 -3.81 -24.82
N GLY A 294 -18.82 -4.27 -24.92
CA GLY A 294 -18.18 -4.59 -26.19
C GLY A 294 -18.89 -5.71 -26.94
N ILE A 295 -19.23 -6.80 -26.26
CA ILE A 295 -19.99 -7.91 -26.84
C ILE A 295 -21.36 -7.42 -27.34
N THR A 296 -22.04 -6.59 -26.55
CA THR A 296 -23.34 -6.01 -26.93
C THR A 296 -23.20 -5.12 -28.17
N ALA A 297 -22.20 -4.23 -28.17
CA ALA A 297 -21.94 -3.37 -29.33
C ALA A 297 -21.62 -4.18 -30.59
N ILE A 298 -20.78 -5.21 -30.48
CA ILE A 298 -20.44 -6.12 -31.56
C ILE A 298 -21.69 -6.86 -32.09
N TYR A 299 -22.53 -7.34 -31.19
CA TYR A 299 -23.80 -7.99 -31.58
C TYR A 299 -24.66 -7.04 -32.39
N PHE A 300 -24.82 -5.79 -31.99
CA PHE A 300 -25.56 -4.77 -32.72
C PHE A 300 -24.94 -4.48 -34.10
N VAL A 301 -23.60 -4.29 -34.14
CA VAL A 301 -22.88 -4.06 -35.41
C VAL A 301 -23.02 -5.24 -36.38
N ILE A 302 -22.90 -6.48 -35.86
CA ILE A 302 -23.09 -7.67 -36.71
C ILE A 302 -24.54 -7.73 -37.25
N ARG A 303 -25.51 -7.47 -36.37
CA ARG A 303 -26.93 -7.57 -36.74
C ARG A 303 -27.38 -6.43 -37.66
N SER A 304 -26.91 -5.21 -37.41
CA SER A 304 -27.35 -4.02 -38.17
C SER A 304 -26.56 -3.77 -39.45
N ILE A 305 -25.28 -4.15 -39.48
CA ILE A 305 -24.41 -3.85 -40.62
C ILE A 305 -23.97 -5.12 -41.35
N THR A 306 -23.34 -6.07 -40.64
CA THR A 306 -22.67 -7.20 -41.29
C THR A 306 -23.66 -8.21 -41.91
N LYS A 307 -24.76 -8.49 -41.21
CA LYS A 307 -25.76 -9.44 -41.68
C LYS A 307 -26.52 -8.95 -42.91
N PRO A 308 -27.07 -7.69 -42.94
CA PRO A 308 -27.64 -7.09 -44.12
C PRO A 308 -26.67 -7.00 -45.31
N LEU A 309 -25.43 -6.54 -45.03
CA LEU A 309 -24.41 -6.44 -46.07
C LEU A 309 -24.11 -7.80 -46.73
N ARG A 310 -24.03 -8.90 -45.95
CA ARG A 310 -23.87 -10.25 -46.48
C ARG A 310 -25.05 -10.67 -47.37
N ARG A 311 -26.26 -10.29 -46.99
CA ARG A 311 -27.43 -10.58 -47.82
C ARG A 311 -27.36 -9.83 -49.15
N ILE A 312 -27.00 -8.55 -49.12
CA ILE A 312 -26.79 -7.75 -50.33
C ILE A 312 -25.75 -8.40 -51.25
N VAL A 313 -24.59 -8.79 -50.67
CA VAL A 313 -23.50 -9.45 -51.41
C VAL A 313 -23.98 -10.80 -52.01
N ALA A 314 -24.69 -11.62 -51.23
CA ALA A 314 -25.16 -12.91 -51.69
C ALA A 314 -26.22 -12.78 -52.81
N SER A 315 -27.13 -11.81 -52.70
CA SER A 315 -28.10 -11.52 -53.74
C SER A 315 -27.45 -10.88 -54.97
N ALA A 316 -26.40 -10.06 -54.75
CA ALA A 316 -25.59 -9.54 -55.86
C ALA A 316 -24.86 -10.65 -56.64
N GLU A 317 -24.34 -11.66 -55.90
CA GLU A 317 -23.68 -12.82 -56.50
C GLU A 317 -24.67 -13.65 -57.35
N LYS A 318 -25.88 -13.90 -56.85
CA LYS A 318 -26.95 -14.57 -57.61
C LYS A 318 -27.39 -13.78 -58.84
N ILE A 319 -27.53 -12.44 -58.67
CA ILE A 319 -27.84 -11.56 -59.81
C ILE A 319 -26.70 -11.60 -60.84
N SER A 320 -25.43 -11.68 -60.40
CA SER A 320 -24.28 -11.83 -61.30
C SER A 320 -24.24 -13.16 -62.02
N GLU A 321 -24.84 -14.22 -61.44
CA GLU A 321 -25.03 -15.55 -62.06
C GLU A 321 -26.25 -15.63 -62.98
N GLY A 322 -27.01 -14.53 -63.06
CA GLY A 322 -28.14 -14.43 -63.96
C GLY A 322 -29.50 -14.67 -63.31
N ASP A 323 -29.56 -14.94 -61.99
CA ASP A 323 -30.85 -15.06 -61.28
C ASP A 323 -31.33 -13.66 -60.85
N LEU A 324 -32.18 -13.09 -61.71
CA LEU A 324 -32.78 -11.78 -61.49
C LEU A 324 -34.10 -11.85 -60.69
N THR A 325 -34.50 -13.02 -60.18
CA THR A 325 -35.77 -13.18 -59.46
C THR A 325 -35.60 -12.79 -57.96
N GLU A 326 -34.40 -12.68 -57.50
CA GLU A 326 -34.07 -12.31 -56.12
C GLU A 326 -34.53 -10.89 -55.79
N THR A 327 -35.11 -10.73 -54.59
CA THR A 327 -35.43 -9.44 -53.98
C THR A 327 -34.76 -9.34 -52.62
N ILE A 328 -34.14 -8.22 -52.36
CA ILE A 328 -33.48 -7.95 -51.09
C ILE A 328 -34.47 -7.25 -50.15
N GLU A 329 -34.98 -7.98 -49.15
CA GLU A 329 -35.82 -7.42 -48.11
C GLU A 329 -34.94 -7.04 -46.91
N ILE A 330 -34.49 -5.79 -46.85
CA ILE A 330 -33.82 -5.21 -45.71
C ILE A 330 -34.70 -4.07 -45.19
N ASN A 331 -35.29 -4.30 -44.02
CA ASN A 331 -36.16 -3.33 -43.36
C ASN A 331 -35.28 -2.45 -42.43
N SER A 332 -34.44 -1.62 -43.05
CA SER A 332 -33.63 -0.62 -42.33
C SER A 332 -33.97 0.76 -42.88
N LYS A 333 -33.91 1.75 -41.98
CA LYS A 333 -34.12 3.16 -42.31
C LYS A 333 -32.82 3.92 -42.57
N ASP A 334 -31.69 3.22 -42.50
CA ASP A 334 -30.34 3.74 -42.71
C ASP A 334 -29.87 3.55 -44.17
N GLU A 335 -28.60 3.83 -44.40
CA GLU A 335 -27.95 3.73 -45.70
C GLU A 335 -28.04 2.33 -46.32
N LEU A 336 -28.16 1.28 -45.48
CA LEU A 336 -28.31 -0.11 -45.95
C LEU A 336 -29.72 -0.38 -46.49
N GLY A 337 -30.73 0.28 -45.92
CA GLY A 337 -32.09 0.26 -46.45
C GLY A 337 -32.14 0.93 -47.83
N VAL A 338 -31.50 2.10 -47.96
CA VAL A 338 -31.38 2.80 -49.24
C VAL A 338 -30.63 1.96 -50.27
N LEU A 339 -29.53 1.31 -49.84
CA LEU A 339 -28.74 0.43 -50.70
C LEU A 339 -29.55 -0.80 -51.15
N SER A 340 -30.35 -1.39 -50.26
CA SER A 340 -31.25 -2.52 -50.60
C SER A 340 -32.30 -2.12 -51.62
N GLN A 341 -32.94 -0.95 -51.43
CA GLN A 341 -33.90 -0.41 -52.37
C GLN A 341 -33.25 -0.12 -53.75
N SER A 342 -32.06 0.48 -53.73
CA SER A 342 -31.30 0.74 -54.95
C SER A 342 -30.94 -0.53 -55.69
N PHE A 343 -30.57 -1.59 -54.96
CA PHE A 343 -30.26 -2.90 -55.50
C PHE A 343 -31.54 -3.58 -56.12
N ASN A 344 -32.63 -3.53 -55.36
CA ASN A 344 -33.92 -4.04 -55.87
C ASN A 344 -34.40 -3.29 -57.12
N HIS A 345 -34.17 -1.97 -57.09
CA HIS A 345 -34.47 -1.14 -58.26
C HIS A 345 -33.57 -1.51 -59.46
N MET A 346 -32.28 -1.74 -59.17
CA MET A 346 -31.33 -2.22 -60.17
C MET A 346 -31.74 -3.59 -60.77
N ALA A 347 -32.08 -4.56 -59.88
CA ALA A 347 -32.51 -5.86 -60.25
C ALA A 347 -33.82 -5.80 -61.10
N HIS A 348 -34.73 -4.91 -60.67
CA HIS A 348 -35.97 -4.65 -61.46
C HIS A 348 -35.64 -4.02 -62.78
N SER A 349 -34.73 -3.02 -62.81
CA SER A 349 -34.32 -2.40 -64.10
C SER A 349 -33.64 -3.40 -65.04
N LEU A 350 -32.74 -4.27 -64.43
CA LEU A 350 -32.12 -5.36 -65.21
C LEU A 350 -33.19 -6.37 -65.79
N ARG A 351 -34.20 -6.72 -64.96
CA ARG A 351 -35.33 -7.56 -65.47
C ARG A 351 -36.04 -6.89 -66.61
N SER A 352 -36.34 -5.60 -66.44
CA SER A 352 -37.02 -4.83 -67.49
C SER A 352 -36.18 -4.71 -68.76
N LEU A 353 -34.82 -4.56 -68.57
CA LEU A 353 -33.90 -4.55 -69.71
C LEU A 353 -33.87 -5.92 -70.46
N ILE A 354 -33.82 -7.05 -69.71
CA ILE A 354 -33.83 -8.38 -70.30
C ILE A 354 -35.18 -8.69 -70.98
N HIS A 355 -36.28 -8.23 -70.36
CA HIS A 355 -37.59 -8.35 -70.98
C HIS A 355 -37.67 -7.47 -72.25
N GLY A 356 -37.13 -6.23 -72.17
CA GLY A 356 -37.03 -5.37 -73.33
C GLY A 356 -36.11 -5.91 -74.43
N ILE A 357 -35.01 -6.61 -74.02
CA ILE A 357 -34.17 -7.32 -75.01
C ILE A 357 -34.87 -8.52 -75.63
N LYS A 358 -35.64 -9.25 -74.83
CA LYS A 358 -36.40 -10.39 -75.26
C LYS A 358 -37.54 -10.00 -76.25
N ASP A 359 -38.12 -8.83 -76.01
CA ASP A 359 -39.18 -8.26 -76.80
C ASP A 359 -38.65 -7.44 -78.00
N SER A 360 -37.35 -7.09 -77.92
CA SER A 360 -36.78 -6.17 -78.94
C SER A 360 -35.43 -6.66 -79.50
N VAL A 361 -35.39 -7.83 -80.08
CA VAL A 361 -34.28 -8.25 -80.97
C VAL A 361 -34.05 -7.22 -82.11
N GLU A 362 -35.05 -6.34 -82.33
CA GLU A 362 -34.98 -5.24 -83.31
C GLU A 362 -34.36 -3.92 -82.84
N HIS A 363 -34.08 -3.78 -81.58
CA HIS A 363 -33.55 -2.50 -81.02
C HIS A 363 -32.19 -2.59 -80.38
N VAL A 364 -31.21 -3.32 -80.91
CA VAL A 364 -29.85 -3.51 -80.36
C VAL A 364 -29.10 -2.18 -80.24
N ALA A 365 -29.39 -1.19 -81.07
CA ALA A 365 -28.71 0.12 -80.97
C ALA A 365 -29.15 0.94 -79.74
N SER A 366 -30.38 0.85 -79.31
CA SER A 366 -30.91 1.56 -78.15
C SER A 366 -30.40 0.98 -76.80
N SER A 367 -30.17 -0.35 -76.85
CA SER A 367 -29.68 -1.05 -75.60
C SER A 367 -28.25 -0.69 -75.22
N SER A 368 -27.39 -0.24 -76.14
CA SER A 368 -26.04 0.17 -75.89
C SER A 368 -25.98 1.52 -75.12
N GLU A 369 -26.92 2.44 -75.47
CA GLU A 369 -27.01 3.72 -74.73
C GLU A 369 -27.51 3.54 -73.27
N GLU A 370 -28.47 2.61 -73.09
CA GLU A 370 -29.03 2.30 -71.78
C GLU A 370 -28.05 1.56 -70.89
N LEU A 371 -27.16 0.73 -71.47
CA LEU A 371 -26.12 0.05 -70.79
C LEU A 371 -25.06 1.05 -70.28
N THR A 372 -24.81 2.10 -71.06
CA THR A 372 -23.86 3.19 -70.66
C THR A 372 -24.45 3.99 -69.48
N ALA A 373 -25.74 4.26 -69.46
CA ALA A 373 -26.40 4.93 -68.34
C ALA A 373 -26.39 4.09 -67.04
N SER A 374 -26.56 2.73 -67.18
CA SER A 374 -26.47 1.82 -66.06
C SER A 374 -25.07 1.73 -65.43
N ALA A 375 -24.03 1.78 -66.26
CA ALA A 375 -22.66 1.79 -65.81
C ALA A 375 -22.30 3.10 -65.07
N ASP A 376 -22.84 4.22 -65.55
CA ASP A 376 -22.65 5.52 -64.88
C ASP A 376 -23.34 5.58 -63.50
N GLN A 377 -24.54 4.95 -63.40
CA GLN A 377 -25.27 4.84 -62.17
C GLN A 377 -24.57 3.93 -61.16
N THR A 378 -23.92 2.87 -61.62
CA THR A 378 -23.10 1.98 -60.80
C THR A 378 -21.82 2.67 -60.31
N SER A 379 -21.22 3.52 -61.17
CA SER A 379 -20.07 4.35 -60.80
C SER A 379 -20.44 5.34 -59.68
N ARG A 380 -21.59 5.98 -59.79
CA ARG A 380 -22.09 6.88 -58.71
C ARG A 380 -22.44 6.14 -57.42
N ALA A 381 -22.98 4.91 -57.54
CA ALA A 381 -23.22 4.08 -56.34
C ALA A 381 -21.92 3.69 -55.62
N THR A 382 -20.85 3.45 -56.41
CA THR A 382 -19.52 3.17 -55.87
C THR A 382 -18.88 4.40 -55.19
N GLU A 383 -19.14 5.58 -55.75
CA GLU A 383 -18.72 6.85 -55.17
C GLU A 383 -19.44 7.13 -53.84
N HIS A 384 -20.74 6.82 -53.77
CA HIS A 384 -21.47 6.91 -52.49
C HIS A 384 -21.01 5.90 -51.44
N ILE A 385 -20.60 4.70 -51.85
CA ILE A 385 -20.01 3.71 -50.94
C ILE A 385 -18.66 4.21 -50.41
N THR A 386 -17.84 4.83 -51.27
CA THR A 386 -16.57 5.43 -50.86
C THR A 386 -16.78 6.56 -49.81
N MET A 387 -17.78 7.42 -50.07
CA MET A 387 -18.11 8.46 -49.08
C MET A 387 -18.67 7.89 -47.75
N ALA A 388 -19.43 6.78 -47.83
CA ALA A 388 -19.94 6.13 -46.61
C ALA A 388 -18.79 5.49 -45.78
N ILE A 389 -17.79 4.91 -46.45
CA ILE A 389 -16.57 4.39 -45.82
C ILE A 389 -15.76 5.51 -45.20
N GLU A 390 -15.67 6.65 -45.87
CA GLU A 390 -14.97 7.83 -45.34
C GLU A 390 -15.67 8.40 -44.09
N GLN A 391 -17.00 8.48 -44.09
CA GLN A 391 -17.77 8.85 -42.90
C GLN A 391 -17.64 7.85 -41.74
N PHE A 392 -17.56 6.56 -42.04
CA PHE A 392 -17.36 5.52 -41.05
C PHE A 392 -15.95 5.65 -40.43
N SER A 393 -14.94 5.92 -41.27
CA SER A 393 -13.55 6.18 -40.78
C SER A 393 -13.51 7.35 -39.83
N ASN A 394 -14.14 8.47 -40.22
CA ASN A 394 -14.21 9.67 -39.38
C ASN A 394 -15.01 9.45 -38.07
N GLY A 395 -16.05 8.60 -38.13
CA GLY A 395 -16.79 8.18 -36.94
C GLY A 395 -15.96 7.34 -35.99
N THR A 396 -15.10 6.48 -36.51
CA THR A 396 -14.20 5.65 -35.75
C THR A 396 -13.09 6.48 -35.07
N GLU A 397 -12.58 7.48 -35.77
CA GLU A 397 -11.61 8.42 -35.22
C GLU A 397 -12.20 9.25 -34.06
N SER A 398 -13.42 9.77 -34.26
CA SER A 398 -14.16 10.48 -33.19
C SER A 398 -14.47 9.60 -31.98
N GLN A 399 -14.65 8.29 -32.19
CA GLN A 399 -14.87 7.35 -31.11
C GLN A 399 -13.58 7.06 -30.33
N SER A 400 -12.44 7.04 -31.03
CA SER A 400 -11.12 6.94 -30.42
C SER A 400 -10.83 8.12 -29.50
N ASP A 401 -11.12 9.34 -29.94
CA ASP A 401 -10.95 10.56 -29.14
C ASP A 401 -11.81 10.56 -27.87
N LYS A 402 -13.05 10.03 -27.99
CA LYS A 402 -13.92 9.90 -26.82
C LYS A 402 -13.41 8.86 -25.80
N ILE A 403 -12.80 7.79 -26.28
CA ILE A 403 -12.17 6.78 -25.42
C ILE A 403 -10.96 7.37 -24.71
N GLU A 404 -10.15 8.17 -25.43
CA GLU A 404 -9.02 8.88 -24.82
C GLU A 404 -9.47 9.85 -23.71
N THR A 405 -10.51 10.65 -24.00
CA THR A 405 -11.10 11.56 -22.99
C THR A 405 -11.66 10.80 -21.77
N THR A 406 -12.32 9.65 -22.02
CA THR A 406 -12.82 8.82 -20.90
C THR A 406 -11.68 8.25 -20.07
N THR A 407 -10.57 7.92 -20.73
CA THR A 407 -9.36 7.42 -20.08
C THR A 407 -8.71 8.49 -19.19
N GLU A 408 -8.67 9.74 -19.66
CA GLU A 408 -8.20 10.86 -18.85
C GLU A 408 -9.08 11.09 -17.60
N GLN A 409 -10.40 11.04 -17.77
CA GLN A 409 -11.34 11.19 -16.63
C GLN A 409 -11.20 10.05 -15.59
N ILE A 410 -10.90 8.83 -16.02
CA ILE A 410 -10.62 7.72 -15.10
C ILE A 410 -9.32 7.95 -14.34
N ASN A 411 -8.30 8.50 -15.00
CA ASN A 411 -7.05 8.84 -14.34
C ASN A 411 -7.24 9.94 -13.28
N GLU A 412 -7.99 11.01 -13.63
CA GLU A 412 -8.34 12.07 -12.66
C GLU A 412 -9.13 11.54 -11.46
N MET A 413 -10.05 10.59 -11.71
CA MET A 413 -10.81 9.95 -10.63
C MET A 413 -9.92 9.09 -9.71
N ASN A 414 -8.95 8.38 -10.28
CA ASN A 414 -7.97 7.61 -9.52
C ASN A 414 -7.05 8.53 -8.67
N ASP A 415 -6.63 9.65 -9.24
CA ASP A 415 -5.87 10.66 -8.50
C ASP A 415 -6.70 11.25 -7.34
N GLY A 416 -7.98 11.54 -7.60
CA GLY A 416 -8.92 12.00 -6.57
C GLY A 416 -9.15 10.97 -5.45
N LEU A 417 -9.23 9.68 -5.80
CA LEU A 417 -9.33 8.60 -4.80
C LEU A 417 -8.06 8.46 -3.96
N ALA A 418 -6.89 8.64 -4.59
CA ALA A 418 -5.62 8.64 -3.86
C ALA A 418 -5.50 9.85 -2.92
N GLU A 419 -6.06 11.01 -3.32
CA GLU A 419 -6.10 12.21 -2.48
C GLU A 419 -7.10 12.05 -1.32
N LEU A 420 -8.27 11.45 -1.59
CA LEU A 420 -9.25 11.11 -0.57
C LEU A 420 -8.68 10.11 0.47
N ALA A 421 -7.93 9.12 0.02
CA ALA A 421 -7.27 8.18 0.92
C ALA A 421 -6.22 8.87 1.81
N ARG A 422 -5.45 9.81 1.24
CA ARG A 422 -4.50 10.63 2.01
C ARG A 422 -5.22 11.55 3.03
N ALA A 423 -6.31 12.19 2.60
CA ALA A 423 -7.12 13.03 3.49
C ALA A 423 -7.72 12.21 4.64
N ALA A 424 -8.22 11.01 4.35
CA ALA A 424 -8.74 10.10 5.37
C ALA A 424 -7.66 9.66 6.38
N ALA A 425 -6.43 9.41 5.91
CA ALA A 425 -5.30 9.10 6.78
C ALA A 425 -4.97 10.28 7.72
N VAL A 426 -4.93 11.51 7.17
CA VAL A 426 -4.71 12.73 7.96
C VAL A 426 -5.83 12.95 8.99
N ILE A 427 -7.09 12.69 8.61
CA ILE A 427 -8.24 12.79 9.54
C ILE A 427 -8.09 11.77 10.67
N THR A 428 -7.65 10.56 10.34
CA THR A 428 -7.44 9.51 11.35
C THR A 428 -6.33 9.89 12.32
N GLU A 429 -5.23 10.44 11.82
CA GLU A 429 -4.10 10.94 12.61
C GLU A 429 -4.54 12.11 13.51
N THR A 430 -5.21 13.10 12.92
CA THR A 430 -5.73 14.26 13.70
C THR A 430 -6.75 13.84 14.75
N SER A 431 -7.54 12.80 14.46
CA SER A 431 -8.50 12.26 15.44
C SER A 431 -7.79 11.52 16.59
N ALA A 432 -6.69 10.82 16.28
CA ALA A 432 -5.84 10.18 17.30
C ALA A 432 -5.20 11.25 18.19
N ASP A 433 -4.61 12.29 17.59
CA ASP A 433 -4.04 13.45 18.31
C ASP A 433 -5.08 14.15 19.18
N SER A 434 -6.31 14.35 18.63
CA SER A 434 -7.40 14.97 19.40
C SER A 434 -7.82 14.09 20.58
N THR A 435 -7.76 12.77 20.43
CA THR A 435 -8.06 11.83 21.50
C THR A 435 -6.96 11.88 22.57
N GLU A 436 -5.70 11.98 22.15
CA GLU A 436 -4.55 12.11 23.04
C GLU A 436 -4.61 13.42 23.84
N VAL A 437 -4.80 14.56 23.13
CA VAL A 437 -4.96 15.89 23.77
C VAL A 437 -6.16 15.92 24.73
N SER A 438 -7.28 15.22 24.36
CA SER A 438 -8.44 15.10 25.24
C SER A 438 -8.12 14.29 26.49
N SER A 439 -7.35 13.19 26.34
CA SER A 439 -6.89 12.36 27.47
C SER A 439 -5.92 13.12 28.37
N GLU A 440 -5.01 13.91 27.78
CA GLU A 440 -4.12 14.78 28.54
C GLU A 440 -4.91 15.87 29.27
N GLY A 441 -5.92 16.47 28.59
CA GLY A 441 -6.83 17.44 29.18
C GLY A 441 -7.62 16.85 30.36
N GLU A 442 -8.13 15.62 30.21
CA GLU A 442 -8.82 14.92 31.28
C GLU A 442 -7.89 14.67 32.47
N THR A 443 -6.65 14.27 32.19
CA THR A 443 -5.61 14.06 33.21
C THR A 443 -5.27 15.36 33.92
N LEU A 444 -5.19 16.48 33.17
CA LEU A 444 -4.92 17.80 33.70
C LEU A 444 -6.08 18.31 34.57
N VAL A 445 -7.32 18.10 34.11
CA VAL A 445 -8.55 18.44 34.86
C VAL A 445 -8.64 17.62 36.14
N GLN A 446 -8.37 16.32 36.08
CA GLN A 446 -8.32 15.46 37.27
C GLN A 446 -7.23 15.90 38.24
N LYS A 447 -6.06 16.30 37.72
CA LYS A 447 -4.96 16.81 38.55
C LYS A 447 -5.30 18.15 39.22
N THR A 448 -6.02 19.01 38.45
CA THR A 448 -6.48 20.32 38.97
C THR A 448 -7.58 20.13 40.01
N ALA A 449 -8.51 19.20 39.75
CA ALA A 449 -9.57 18.83 40.70
C ALA A 449 -8.98 18.19 41.97
N GLY A 450 -7.92 17.36 41.81
CA GLY A 450 -7.18 16.82 42.93
C GLY A 450 -6.45 17.88 43.78
N GLN A 451 -5.92 18.91 43.13
CA GLN A 451 -5.29 20.05 43.81
C GLN A 451 -6.31 20.95 44.50
N MET A 452 -7.52 21.08 43.96
CA MET A 452 -8.60 21.83 44.64
C MET A 452 -9.13 21.11 45.89
N ASN A 453 -9.09 19.77 45.92
CA ASN A 453 -9.47 18.97 47.09
C ASN A 453 -8.41 18.96 48.20
N THR A 454 -7.26 19.59 47.97
CA THR A 454 -6.18 19.69 49.00
C THR A 454 -6.07 21.09 49.60
N ILE A 455 -7.04 22.00 49.27
CA ILE A 455 -7.09 23.38 49.76
C ILE A 455 -8.28 23.61 50.71
N ASP A 456 -8.90 22.56 51.23
CA ASP A 456 -9.81 22.61 52.37
C ASP A 456 -9.18 22.08 53.65
#